data_8ca326ebce8ad7b65e6e63d3c1d82037
#
_entry.id   8ca326ebce8ad7b65e6e63d3c1d82037
#
_cell.length_a   1.000
_cell.length_b   1.000
_cell.length_c   1.000
_cell.angle_alpha   90.00
_cell.angle_beta   90.00
_cell.angle_gamma   90.00
#
_symmetry.space_group_name_H-M   'P 1'
#
loop_
_entity.id
_entity.type
_entity.pdbx_description
1 polymer ?
#
loop_
_entity_poly.entity_id
_entity_poly.type
_entity_poly.pdbx_seq_one_letter_code
_entity_poly.pdbx_strand_id
1 'polypeptide(L)'
;MELRQLQVFEAVARHGTVTDAANALGNAPSSVSAQIRVLERSLGVALFERGPRGMGLTPAGERMRSWARRLLDQAEQARLDVAGGGRELRLGALETIAATHVPAILTRLAVRRPELRVEVSSDAARDRLLAGVAEGDLDAALLLDAGEGLGGLGFGLPSAPLDFLDLETVRLVLVAAPGHPLSGRREVTRRDLRGQDLLVNVPACSFWLAGERLFGQDMRRVRAGGVSVMRAWAERGLGVTLLPDFAVSAQLDEGTLVRLAVETTPLALRLVWRADREDVPGLREVLYAVADPGRRLGG
;
A
#
# COMPACT_ATOMS: atom_id res chain seq x y z
N MET A 1 3.27 -3.87 33.89
CA MET A 1 3.19 -3.37 32.50
C MET A 1 1.90 -2.55 32.36
N GLU A 2 1.97 -1.32 31.89
CA GLU A 2 0.85 -0.37 31.75
C GLU A 2 0.77 0.15 30.31
N LEU A 3 -0.42 0.53 29.82
CA LEU A 3 -0.60 1.07 28.47
C LEU A 3 0.29 2.29 28.19
N ARG A 4 0.43 3.17 29.19
CA ARG A 4 1.31 4.33 29.08
C ARG A 4 2.78 3.96 28.82
N GLN A 5 3.25 2.87 29.43
CA GLN A 5 4.61 2.36 29.20
C GLN A 5 4.77 1.81 27.79
N LEU A 6 3.71 1.17 27.23
CA LEU A 6 3.68 0.70 25.87
C LEU A 6 3.68 1.86 24.86
N GLN A 7 2.94 2.95 25.13
CA GLN A 7 2.99 4.17 24.32
C GLN A 7 4.39 4.78 24.28
N VAL A 8 5.03 4.87 25.43
CA VAL A 8 6.40 5.39 25.52
C VAL A 8 7.40 4.48 24.80
N PHE A 9 7.27 3.15 24.97
CA PHE A 9 8.09 2.18 24.27
C PHE A 9 7.96 2.31 22.75
N GLU A 10 6.73 2.40 22.23
CA GLU A 10 6.46 2.53 20.80
C GLU A 10 6.99 3.86 20.24
N ALA A 11 6.88 4.96 20.99
CA ALA A 11 7.44 6.24 20.59
C ALA A 11 8.98 6.18 20.50
N VAL A 12 9.68 5.56 21.47
CA VAL A 12 11.14 5.39 21.40
C VAL A 12 11.55 4.50 20.24
N ALA A 13 10.80 3.41 19.98
CA ALA A 13 11.06 2.51 18.87
C ALA A 13 10.85 3.19 17.50
N ARG A 14 9.89 4.13 17.40
CA ARG A 14 9.59 4.89 16.17
C ARG A 14 10.62 6.00 15.91
N HIS A 15 10.99 6.75 16.94
CA HIS A 15 11.85 7.93 16.79
C HIS A 15 13.34 7.65 16.94
N GLY A 16 13.71 6.48 17.42
CA GLY A 16 15.11 6.05 17.55
C GLY A 16 15.89 6.73 18.69
N THR A 17 15.35 7.76 19.32
CA THR A 17 15.98 8.41 20.49
C THR A 17 14.96 8.74 21.59
N VAL A 18 15.44 8.77 22.84
CA VAL A 18 14.62 9.16 23.99
C VAL A 18 14.17 10.62 23.89
N THR A 19 15.01 11.49 23.35
CA THR A 19 14.73 12.93 23.24
C THR A 19 13.62 13.18 22.23
N ASP A 20 13.70 12.58 21.04
CA ASP A 20 12.69 12.77 20.00
C ASP A 20 11.34 12.14 20.39
N ALA A 21 11.38 10.98 21.04
CA ALA A 21 10.18 10.35 21.60
C ALA A 21 9.54 11.23 22.69
N ALA A 22 10.35 11.84 23.55
CA ALA A 22 9.88 12.75 24.59
C ALA A 22 9.20 13.99 24.00
N ASN A 23 9.80 14.58 22.97
CA ASN A 23 9.23 15.72 22.25
C ASN A 23 7.90 15.35 21.60
N ALA A 24 7.82 14.19 20.93
CA ALA A 24 6.61 13.70 20.29
C ALA A 24 5.46 13.44 21.28
N LEU A 25 5.80 13.02 22.51
CA LEU A 25 4.81 12.73 23.56
C LEU A 25 4.52 13.92 24.49
N GLY A 26 5.20 15.06 24.33
CA GLY A 26 5.08 16.19 25.26
C GLY A 26 5.59 15.88 26.68
N ASN A 27 6.54 14.96 26.82
CA ASN A 27 7.09 14.49 28.09
C ASN A 27 8.55 14.95 28.30
N ALA A 28 9.03 14.90 29.54
CA ALA A 28 10.46 15.08 29.81
C ALA A 28 11.25 13.82 29.44
N PRO A 29 12.47 13.93 28.84
CA PRO A 29 13.32 12.78 28.50
C PRO A 29 13.63 11.85 29.69
N SER A 30 13.77 12.42 30.89
CA SER A 30 13.95 11.63 32.12
C SER A 30 12.76 10.75 32.46
N SER A 31 11.53 11.23 32.22
CA SER A 31 10.29 10.49 32.42
C SER A 31 10.18 9.32 31.42
N VAL A 32 10.48 9.57 30.13
CA VAL A 32 10.52 8.54 29.09
C VAL A 32 11.53 7.46 29.45
N SER A 33 12.77 7.83 29.82
CA SER A 33 13.80 6.88 30.24
C SER A 33 13.40 6.07 31.47
N ALA A 34 12.72 6.69 32.44
CA ALA A 34 12.24 6.00 33.63
C ALA A 34 11.16 4.96 33.30
N GLN A 35 10.22 5.31 32.44
CA GLN A 35 9.14 4.39 32.03
C GLN A 35 9.68 3.18 31.24
N ILE A 36 10.65 3.39 30.33
CA ILE A 36 11.32 2.27 29.65
C ILE A 36 11.98 1.34 30.65
N ARG A 37 12.77 1.88 31.60
CA ARG A 37 13.44 1.06 32.64
C ARG A 37 12.45 0.30 33.52
N VAL A 38 11.29 0.88 33.81
CA VAL A 38 10.23 0.19 34.58
C VAL A 38 9.64 -0.94 33.77
N LEU A 39 9.36 -0.72 32.48
CA LEU A 39 8.85 -1.75 31.57
C LEU A 39 9.86 -2.91 31.44
N GLU A 40 11.12 -2.64 31.14
CA GLU A 40 12.19 -3.66 31.03
C GLU A 40 12.36 -4.47 32.33
N ARG A 41 12.34 -3.78 33.49
CA ARG A 41 12.37 -4.48 34.78
C ARG A 41 11.16 -5.36 35.02
N SER A 42 9.97 -4.94 34.61
CA SER A 42 8.75 -5.76 34.76
C SER A 42 8.75 -7.00 33.88
N LEU A 43 9.48 -6.97 32.76
CA LEU A 43 9.62 -8.07 31.81
C LEU A 43 10.88 -8.91 32.07
N GLY A 44 11.81 -8.42 32.86
CA GLY A 44 13.10 -9.08 33.15
C GLY A 44 14.08 -9.12 31.97
N VAL A 45 13.83 -8.33 30.92
CA VAL A 45 14.66 -8.29 29.71
C VAL A 45 14.84 -6.88 29.20
N ALA A 46 15.99 -6.59 28.57
CA ALA A 46 16.20 -5.33 27.86
C ALA A 46 15.45 -5.33 26.53
N LEU A 47 14.74 -4.26 26.24
CA LEU A 47 14.00 -4.05 24.99
C LEU A 47 14.76 -3.19 24.00
N PHE A 48 15.69 -2.35 24.52
CA PHE A 48 16.53 -1.48 23.71
C PHE A 48 18.00 -1.76 23.95
N GLU A 49 18.80 -1.55 22.91
CA GLU A 49 20.26 -1.44 22.98
C GLU A 49 20.69 -0.06 22.50
N ARG A 50 21.78 0.45 23.11
CA ARG A 50 22.36 1.73 22.73
C ARG A 50 23.40 1.53 21.66
N GLY A 51 23.22 2.16 20.52
CA GLY A 51 24.17 2.17 19.43
C GLY A 51 24.60 3.57 19.02
N PRO A 52 25.55 3.69 18.08
CA PRO A 52 26.04 4.98 17.58
C PRO A 52 24.94 5.82 16.91
N ARG A 53 23.85 5.21 16.50
CA ARG A 53 22.69 5.85 15.82
C ARG A 53 21.48 6.05 16.73
N GLY A 54 21.63 5.86 18.04
CA GLY A 54 20.56 6.01 19.03
C GLY A 54 20.15 4.70 19.70
N MET A 55 18.84 4.54 19.92
CA MET A 55 18.23 3.38 20.58
C MET A 55 17.74 2.38 19.52
N GLY A 56 18.41 1.22 19.42
CA GLY A 56 17.97 0.10 18.60
C GLY A 56 17.10 -0.87 19.41
N LEU A 57 16.19 -1.60 18.75
CA LEU A 57 15.44 -2.67 19.41
C LEU A 57 16.31 -3.93 19.54
N THR A 58 16.23 -4.58 20.68
CA THR A 58 16.74 -5.94 20.86
C THR A 58 15.78 -6.95 20.21
N PRO A 59 16.17 -8.25 20.04
CA PRO A 59 15.21 -9.27 19.61
C PRO A 59 13.99 -9.42 20.53
N ALA A 60 14.12 -9.11 21.82
CA ALA A 60 13.00 -9.03 22.75
C ALA A 60 12.17 -7.76 22.50
N GLY A 61 12.83 -6.65 22.17
CA GLY A 61 12.17 -5.39 21.78
C GLY A 61 11.32 -5.53 20.52
N GLU A 62 11.81 -6.23 19.49
CA GLU A 62 11.03 -6.49 18.27
C GLU A 62 9.76 -7.31 18.58
N ARG A 63 9.87 -8.36 19.39
CA ARG A 63 8.68 -9.11 19.84
C ARG A 63 7.73 -8.24 20.66
N MET A 64 8.27 -7.42 21.55
CA MET A 64 7.49 -6.53 22.38
C MET A 64 6.77 -5.46 21.55
N ARG A 65 7.37 -4.95 20.49
CA ARG A 65 6.79 -3.99 19.56
C ARG A 65 5.50 -4.53 18.93
N SER A 66 5.52 -5.78 18.48
CA SER A 66 4.32 -6.43 17.95
C SER A 66 3.20 -6.50 18.99
N TRP A 67 3.52 -6.90 20.24
CA TRP A 67 2.52 -6.95 21.32
C TRP A 67 2.05 -5.57 21.78
N ALA A 68 2.94 -4.60 21.90
CA ALA A 68 2.61 -3.24 22.32
C ALA A 68 1.55 -2.62 21.41
N ARG A 69 1.74 -2.74 20.11
CA ARG A 69 0.79 -2.24 19.11
C ARG A 69 -0.59 -2.88 19.27
N ARG A 70 -0.65 -4.22 19.37
CA ARG A 70 -1.92 -4.93 19.56
C ARG A 70 -2.66 -4.48 20.82
N LEU A 71 -1.95 -4.37 21.94
CA LEU A 71 -2.55 -3.98 23.21
C LEU A 71 -3.04 -2.53 23.19
N LEU A 72 -2.29 -1.63 22.58
CA LEU A 72 -2.68 -0.22 22.41
C LEU A 72 -3.89 -0.10 21.50
N ASP A 73 -3.94 -0.83 20.39
CA ASP A 73 -5.09 -0.85 19.51
C ASP A 73 -6.34 -1.43 20.17
N GLN A 74 -6.20 -2.53 20.92
CA GLN A 74 -7.32 -3.11 21.67
C GLN A 74 -7.85 -2.17 22.75
N ALA A 75 -6.96 -1.45 23.43
CA ALA A 75 -7.36 -0.46 24.42
C ALA A 75 -8.11 0.73 23.79
N GLU A 76 -7.64 1.22 22.65
CA GLU A 76 -8.34 2.27 21.92
C GLU A 76 -9.66 1.79 21.35
N GLN A 77 -9.72 0.55 20.84
CA GLN A 77 -10.95 -0.09 20.43
C GLN A 77 -11.99 -0.12 21.56
N ALA A 78 -11.59 -0.62 22.73
CA ALA A 78 -12.47 -0.68 23.87
C ALA A 78 -12.98 0.70 24.29
N ARG A 79 -12.10 1.72 24.23
CA ARG A 79 -12.46 3.11 24.51
C ARG A 79 -13.53 3.64 23.54
N LEU A 80 -13.35 3.38 22.25
CA LEU A 80 -14.27 3.81 21.20
C LEU A 80 -15.61 3.09 21.32
N ASP A 81 -15.62 1.79 21.56
CA ASP A 81 -16.83 0.99 21.71
C ASP A 81 -17.67 1.48 22.91
N VAL A 82 -17.03 1.72 24.06
CA VAL A 82 -17.69 2.24 25.26
C VAL A 82 -18.20 3.68 25.06
N ALA A 83 -17.46 4.49 24.29
CA ALA A 83 -17.85 5.87 23.97
C ALA A 83 -18.94 5.99 22.89
N GLY A 84 -19.40 4.85 22.32
CA GLY A 84 -20.38 4.84 21.23
C GLY A 84 -19.82 5.39 19.91
N GLY A 85 -18.50 5.55 19.82
CA GLY A 85 -17.78 5.94 18.60
C GLY A 85 -17.44 4.70 17.77
N GLY A 86 -17.92 4.65 16.53
CA GLY A 86 -17.50 3.61 15.60
C GLY A 86 -15.99 3.67 15.34
N ARG A 87 -15.34 2.51 15.21
CA ARG A 87 -13.93 2.45 14.81
C ARG A 87 -13.76 2.98 13.38
N GLU A 88 -12.68 3.71 13.18
CA GLU A 88 -12.23 4.10 11.86
C GLU A 88 -11.25 3.05 11.31
N LEU A 89 -11.64 2.40 10.21
CA LEU A 89 -10.76 1.47 9.49
C LEU A 89 -9.82 2.27 8.59
N ARG A 90 -8.53 2.07 8.74
CA ARG A 90 -7.49 2.75 7.95
C ARG A 90 -7.10 1.89 6.75
N LEU A 91 -7.59 2.27 5.58
CA LEU A 91 -7.38 1.56 4.32
C LEU A 91 -6.35 2.29 3.47
N GLY A 92 -5.22 1.63 3.21
CA GLY A 92 -4.25 2.09 2.21
C GLY A 92 -4.64 1.66 0.80
N ALA A 93 -4.34 2.45 -0.21
CA ALA A 93 -4.52 2.04 -1.60
C ALA A 93 -3.49 2.70 -2.53
N LEU A 94 -3.07 1.99 -3.58
CA LEU A 94 -2.37 2.66 -4.68
C LEU A 94 -3.26 3.75 -5.28
N GLU A 95 -2.68 4.91 -5.66
CA GLU A 95 -3.43 6.07 -6.17
C GLU A 95 -4.49 5.71 -7.21
N THR A 96 -4.14 4.86 -8.18
CA THR A 96 -5.05 4.44 -9.25
C THR A 96 -6.22 3.63 -8.69
N ILE A 97 -5.95 2.75 -7.73
CA ILE A 97 -6.97 1.92 -7.06
C ILE A 97 -7.85 2.79 -6.16
N ALA A 98 -7.25 3.75 -5.46
CA ALA A 98 -7.98 4.71 -4.63
C ALA A 98 -8.99 5.52 -5.45
N ALA A 99 -8.61 5.90 -6.68
CA ALA A 99 -9.49 6.66 -7.57
C ALA A 99 -10.60 5.83 -8.23
N THR A 100 -10.38 4.52 -8.46
CA THR A 100 -11.29 3.70 -9.30
C THR A 100 -12.09 2.67 -8.51
N HIS A 101 -11.46 1.94 -7.58
CA HIS A 101 -12.07 0.81 -6.87
C HIS A 101 -12.58 1.18 -5.48
N VAL A 102 -11.83 2.00 -4.76
CA VAL A 102 -12.20 2.39 -3.38
C VAL A 102 -13.58 3.05 -3.29
N PRO A 103 -14.00 3.96 -4.21
CA PRO A 103 -15.34 4.56 -4.13
C PRO A 103 -16.47 3.53 -4.13
N ALA A 104 -16.36 2.48 -4.95
CA ALA A 104 -17.36 1.42 -4.99
C ALA A 104 -17.35 0.57 -3.71
N ILE A 105 -16.18 0.32 -3.13
CA ILE A 105 -16.05 -0.38 -1.84
C ILE A 105 -16.72 0.44 -0.74
N LEU A 106 -16.43 1.74 -0.65
CA LEU A 106 -17.01 2.64 0.34
C LEU A 106 -18.53 2.73 0.21
N THR A 107 -19.05 2.82 -1.02
CA THR A 107 -20.50 2.83 -1.28
C THR A 107 -21.18 1.55 -0.76
N ARG A 108 -20.58 0.39 -0.98
CA ARG A 108 -21.10 -0.90 -0.47
C ARG A 108 -21.04 -0.98 1.06
N LEU A 109 -19.94 -0.50 1.64
CA LEU A 109 -19.78 -0.45 3.09
C LEU A 109 -20.80 0.49 3.73
N ALA A 110 -21.03 1.67 3.19
CA ALA A 110 -22.03 2.62 3.70
C ALA A 110 -23.44 2.05 3.75
N VAL A 111 -23.79 1.15 2.82
CA VAL A 111 -25.11 0.47 2.83
C VAL A 111 -25.17 -0.65 3.89
N ARG A 112 -24.08 -1.42 4.03
CA ARG A 112 -24.07 -2.61 4.91
C ARG A 112 -23.72 -2.28 6.36
N ARG A 113 -22.86 -1.31 6.57
CA ARG A 113 -22.32 -0.91 7.88
C ARG A 113 -22.18 0.62 7.95
N PRO A 114 -23.30 1.34 8.03
CA PRO A 114 -23.31 2.82 8.05
C PRO A 114 -22.54 3.43 9.23
N GLU A 115 -22.33 2.66 10.30
CA GLU A 115 -21.54 3.06 11.46
C GLU A 115 -20.03 2.92 11.26
N LEU A 116 -19.57 2.17 10.24
CA LEU A 116 -18.14 1.97 9.98
C LEU A 116 -17.58 3.18 9.24
N ARG A 117 -16.65 3.88 9.88
CA ARG A 117 -15.86 4.92 9.23
C ARG A 117 -14.62 4.31 8.58
N VAL A 118 -14.29 4.76 7.39
CA VAL A 118 -13.09 4.32 6.68
C VAL A 118 -12.27 5.55 6.32
N GLU A 119 -11.07 5.63 6.87
CA GLU A 119 -10.06 6.57 6.44
C GLU A 119 -9.25 5.96 5.29
N VAL A 120 -9.10 6.69 4.18
CA VAL A 120 -8.37 6.19 3.01
C VAL A 120 -7.10 7.00 2.82
N SER A 121 -5.96 6.29 2.85
CA SER A 121 -4.65 6.84 2.52
C SER A 121 -4.19 6.34 1.15
N SER A 122 -3.90 7.24 0.22
CA SER A 122 -3.39 6.86 -1.11
C SER A 122 -1.90 7.12 -1.25
N ASP A 123 -1.19 6.19 -1.89
CA ASP A 123 0.23 6.33 -2.20
C ASP A 123 0.57 5.69 -3.55
N ALA A 124 1.53 6.26 -4.25
CA ALA A 124 2.09 5.68 -5.47
C ALA A 124 3.09 4.55 -5.18
N ALA A 125 3.69 4.56 -3.99
CA ALA A 125 4.72 3.62 -3.56
C ALA A 125 4.12 2.51 -2.70
N ARG A 126 4.06 1.31 -3.25
CA ARG A 126 3.60 0.10 -2.55
C ARG A 126 4.35 -0.15 -1.25
N ASP A 127 5.65 0.08 -1.25
CA ASP A 127 6.50 -0.20 -0.08
C ASP A 127 6.04 0.58 1.15
N ARG A 128 5.56 1.83 0.98
CA ARG A 128 4.98 2.61 2.08
C ARG A 128 3.66 2.05 2.56
N LEU A 129 2.81 1.58 1.66
CA LEU A 129 1.54 0.93 2.04
C LEU A 129 1.79 -0.36 2.81
N LEU A 130 2.72 -1.21 2.36
CA LEU A 130 3.09 -2.44 3.05
C LEU A 130 3.77 -2.17 4.40
N ALA A 131 4.62 -1.15 4.48
CA ALA A 131 5.20 -0.71 5.75
C ALA A 131 4.10 -0.24 6.71
N GLY A 132 3.16 0.59 6.26
CA GLY A 132 2.01 1.03 7.05
C GLY A 132 1.16 -0.13 7.59
N VAL A 133 0.90 -1.16 6.77
CA VAL A 133 0.20 -2.38 7.22
C VAL A 133 1.06 -3.14 8.23
N ALA A 134 2.35 -3.36 7.95
CA ALA A 134 3.26 -4.08 8.83
C ALA A 134 3.43 -3.38 10.19
N GLU A 135 3.48 -2.06 10.16
CA GLU A 135 3.62 -1.22 11.35
C GLU A 135 2.30 -0.97 12.10
N GLY A 136 1.17 -1.27 11.47
CA GLY A 136 -0.16 -1.08 12.04
C GLY A 136 -0.67 0.35 11.93
N ASP A 137 -0.06 1.19 11.10
CA ASP A 137 -0.56 2.52 10.73
C ASP A 137 -1.73 2.40 9.74
N LEU A 138 -1.79 1.31 8.98
CA LEU A 138 -2.91 0.88 8.15
C LEU A 138 -3.44 -0.48 8.63
N ASP A 139 -4.74 -0.68 8.56
CA ASP A 139 -5.37 -1.96 8.89
C ASP A 139 -5.35 -2.92 7.69
N ALA A 140 -5.44 -2.38 6.48
CA ALA A 140 -5.27 -3.12 5.24
C ALA A 140 -4.79 -2.20 4.11
N ALA A 141 -4.31 -2.80 3.01
CA ALA A 141 -3.94 -2.05 1.80
C ALA A 141 -4.38 -2.77 0.53
N LEU A 142 -4.86 -1.99 -0.44
CA LEU A 142 -5.17 -2.44 -1.80
C LEU A 142 -3.99 -2.15 -2.73
N LEU A 143 -3.45 -3.19 -3.35
CA LEU A 143 -2.30 -3.09 -4.24
C LEU A 143 -2.39 -4.05 -5.42
N LEU A 144 -1.54 -3.83 -6.42
CA LEU A 144 -1.39 -4.72 -7.57
C LEU A 144 -0.11 -5.54 -7.44
N ASP A 145 -0.21 -6.84 -7.65
CA ASP A 145 0.91 -7.76 -7.59
C ASP A 145 0.77 -8.86 -8.67
N ALA A 146 1.75 -9.74 -8.78
CA ALA A 146 1.78 -10.84 -9.72
C ALA A 146 2.08 -12.17 -9.05
N GLY A 147 1.72 -13.28 -9.72
CA GLY A 147 1.99 -14.64 -9.21
C GLY A 147 1.04 -15.06 -8.09
N GLU A 148 1.30 -16.23 -7.49
CA GLU A 148 0.43 -16.86 -6.50
C GLU A 148 0.63 -16.33 -5.08
N GLY A 149 1.77 -15.68 -4.78
CA GLY A 149 2.12 -15.14 -3.46
C GLY A 149 2.41 -13.65 -3.48
N LEU A 150 2.47 -13.04 -2.29
CA LEU A 150 2.92 -11.65 -2.15
C LEU A 150 4.38 -11.50 -2.57
N GLY A 151 4.69 -10.36 -3.20
CA GLY A 151 6.04 -10.08 -3.71
C GLY A 151 6.31 -10.67 -5.08
N GLY A 152 5.31 -11.24 -5.73
CA GLY A 152 5.42 -11.82 -7.06
C GLY A 152 5.95 -10.86 -8.12
N LEU A 153 5.80 -9.54 -7.97
CA LEU A 153 6.46 -8.52 -8.82
C LEU A 153 7.94 -8.28 -8.49
N GLY A 154 8.52 -8.96 -7.48
CA GLY A 154 9.95 -8.85 -7.14
C GLY A 154 10.27 -7.71 -6.19
N PHE A 155 9.32 -7.25 -5.40
CA PHE A 155 9.56 -6.31 -4.32
C PHE A 155 9.81 -7.00 -2.97
N GLY A 156 10.51 -6.32 -2.07
CA GLY A 156 10.74 -6.82 -0.71
C GLY A 156 9.46 -6.77 0.13
N LEU A 157 9.27 -7.79 0.94
CA LEU A 157 8.20 -7.82 1.93
C LEU A 157 8.74 -7.40 3.31
N PRO A 158 7.95 -6.68 4.12
CA PRO A 158 8.29 -6.46 5.51
C PRO A 158 8.31 -7.79 6.28
N SER A 159 9.01 -7.82 7.41
CA SER A 159 9.13 -9.02 8.25
C SER A 159 7.85 -9.39 9.02
N ALA A 160 6.82 -8.54 9.00
CA ALA A 160 5.53 -8.83 9.62
C ALA A 160 4.80 -9.96 8.86
N PRO A 161 4.02 -10.81 9.55
CA PRO A 161 3.19 -11.81 8.90
C PRO A 161 2.06 -11.10 8.15
N LEU A 162 2.13 -11.12 6.83
CA LEU A 162 1.09 -10.57 5.95
C LEU A 162 0.27 -11.70 5.34
N ASP A 163 -1.02 -11.45 5.21
CA ASP A 163 -1.96 -12.27 4.46
C ASP A 163 -2.64 -11.44 3.38
N PHE A 164 -3.26 -12.07 2.41
CA PHE A 164 -3.89 -11.36 1.30
C PHE A 164 -5.07 -12.13 0.70
N LEU A 165 -5.93 -11.39 0.03
CA LEU A 165 -7.02 -11.91 -0.80
C LEU A 165 -6.91 -11.33 -2.20
N ASP A 166 -6.91 -12.20 -3.21
CA ASP A 166 -7.05 -11.80 -4.61
C ASP A 166 -8.50 -11.41 -4.90
N LEU A 167 -8.69 -10.20 -5.42
CA LEU A 167 -10.01 -9.62 -5.65
C LEU A 167 -10.44 -9.76 -7.11
N GLU A 168 -9.54 -9.39 -8.00
CA GLU A 168 -9.76 -9.47 -9.45
C GLU A 168 -8.45 -9.53 -10.23
N THR A 169 -8.55 -9.96 -11.46
CA THR A 169 -7.45 -9.94 -12.43
C THR A 169 -7.45 -8.61 -13.19
N VAL A 170 -6.35 -7.88 -13.12
CA VAL A 170 -6.16 -6.58 -13.76
C VAL A 170 -5.29 -6.72 -14.99
N ARG A 171 -5.85 -6.41 -16.17
CA ARG A 171 -5.10 -6.39 -17.41
C ARG A 171 -4.27 -5.13 -17.50
N LEU A 172 -3.01 -5.28 -17.91
CA LEU A 172 -2.16 -4.16 -18.28
C LEU A 172 -2.20 -3.98 -19.80
N VAL A 173 -2.24 -2.73 -20.24
CA VAL A 173 -2.18 -2.35 -21.65
C VAL A 173 -1.05 -1.35 -21.88
N LEU A 174 -0.28 -1.56 -22.95
CA LEU A 174 0.66 -0.55 -23.42
C LEU A 174 -0.09 0.39 -24.38
N VAL A 175 -0.14 1.67 -24.04
CA VAL A 175 -0.89 2.68 -24.82
C VAL A 175 0.00 3.80 -25.33
N ALA A 176 -0.43 4.39 -26.44
CA ALA A 176 0.24 5.50 -27.11
C ALA A 176 -0.79 6.45 -27.75
N ALA A 177 -0.34 7.62 -28.21
CA ALA A 177 -1.15 8.49 -29.07
C ALA A 177 -1.56 7.78 -30.38
N PRO A 178 -2.69 8.10 -30.98
CA PRO A 178 -3.16 7.46 -32.22
C PRO A 178 -2.17 7.58 -33.39
N GLY A 179 -1.40 8.67 -33.46
CA GLY A 179 -0.35 8.89 -34.49
C GLY A 179 0.99 8.22 -34.20
N HIS A 180 1.09 7.38 -33.18
CA HIS A 180 2.35 6.70 -32.85
C HIS A 180 2.73 5.69 -33.94
N PRO A 181 4.03 5.58 -34.34
CA PRO A 181 4.48 4.69 -35.42
C PRO A 181 4.12 3.20 -35.25
N LEU A 182 3.89 2.77 -34.02
CA LEU A 182 3.50 1.40 -33.68
C LEU A 182 1.97 1.20 -33.60
N SER A 183 1.18 2.29 -33.71
CA SER A 183 -0.29 2.17 -33.77
C SER A 183 -0.72 1.44 -35.03
N GLY A 184 -1.78 0.63 -34.93
CA GLY A 184 -2.29 -0.14 -36.07
C GLY A 184 -1.47 -1.37 -36.48
N ARG A 185 -0.31 -1.64 -35.88
CA ARG A 185 0.38 -2.92 -36.07
C ARG A 185 -0.40 -4.06 -35.44
N ARG A 186 -0.48 -5.20 -36.13
CA ARG A 186 -1.15 -6.40 -35.62
C ARG A 186 -0.42 -7.04 -34.45
N GLU A 187 0.90 -6.86 -34.40
CA GLU A 187 1.79 -7.35 -33.37
C GLU A 187 2.94 -6.34 -33.17
N VAL A 188 3.28 -6.09 -31.92
CA VAL A 188 4.41 -5.23 -31.53
C VAL A 188 5.35 -6.05 -30.66
N THR A 189 6.53 -6.31 -31.19
CA THR A 189 7.55 -7.10 -30.51
C THR A 189 8.45 -6.23 -29.64
N ARG A 190 9.24 -6.85 -28.74
CA ARG A 190 10.25 -6.14 -27.94
C ARG A 190 11.26 -5.38 -28.80
N ARG A 191 11.57 -5.87 -30.02
CA ARG A 191 12.49 -5.19 -30.96
C ARG A 191 11.90 -3.86 -31.45
N ASP A 192 10.59 -3.82 -31.69
CA ASP A 192 9.90 -2.61 -32.15
C ASP A 192 9.86 -1.53 -31.05
N LEU A 193 9.93 -1.94 -29.79
CA LEU A 193 9.92 -1.05 -28.62
C LEU A 193 11.31 -0.48 -28.29
N ARG A 194 12.38 -0.96 -28.92
CA ARG A 194 13.73 -0.46 -28.65
C ARG A 194 13.85 1.02 -28.97
N GLY A 195 14.38 1.76 -27.98
CA GLY A 195 14.58 3.19 -28.10
C GLY A 195 13.32 4.04 -27.95
N GLN A 196 12.15 3.41 -27.76
CA GLN A 196 10.92 4.14 -27.41
C GLN A 196 10.97 4.63 -25.96
N ASP A 197 10.33 5.74 -25.70
CA ASP A 197 10.20 6.32 -24.37
C ASP A 197 9.03 5.67 -23.62
N LEU A 198 9.33 4.98 -22.53
CA LEU A 198 8.34 4.45 -21.59
C LEU A 198 8.14 5.47 -20.48
N LEU A 199 6.95 6.08 -20.46
CA LEU A 199 6.53 6.98 -19.39
C LEU A 199 6.24 6.16 -18.14
N VAL A 200 6.85 6.52 -17.02
CA VAL A 200 6.80 5.74 -15.78
C VAL A 200 6.59 6.62 -14.56
N ASN A 201 6.09 6.02 -13.49
CA ASN A 201 5.95 6.61 -12.17
C ASN A 201 7.26 6.42 -11.36
N VAL A 202 7.15 6.18 -10.05
CA VAL A 202 8.28 5.88 -9.15
C VAL A 202 8.70 4.41 -9.22
N PRO A 203 9.96 4.07 -8.92
CA PRO A 203 10.46 2.69 -9.00
C PRO A 203 9.68 1.67 -8.14
N ALA A 204 9.11 2.10 -7.02
CA ALA A 204 8.28 1.25 -6.16
C ALA A 204 6.83 1.04 -6.67
N CYS A 205 6.49 1.59 -7.84
CA CYS A 205 5.16 1.43 -8.46
C CYS A 205 5.04 0.06 -9.14
N SER A 206 3.85 -0.55 -9.07
CA SER A 206 3.55 -1.84 -9.73
C SER A 206 3.77 -1.81 -11.24
N PHE A 207 3.45 -0.68 -11.89
CA PHE A 207 3.60 -0.53 -13.34
C PHE A 207 5.06 -0.40 -13.75
N TRP A 208 5.90 0.21 -12.92
CA TRP A 208 7.35 0.22 -13.14
C TRP A 208 7.90 -1.21 -13.13
N LEU A 209 7.61 -1.99 -12.08
CA LEU A 209 8.12 -3.35 -11.96
C LEU A 209 7.57 -4.28 -13.06
N ALA A 210 6.29 -4.14 -13.41
CA ALA A 210 5.72 -4.87 -14.54
C ALA A 210 6.41 -4.50 -15.86
N GLY A 211 6.66 -3.21 -16.09
CA GLY A 211 7.41 -2.73 -17.27
C GLY A 211 8.84 -3.24 -17.31
N GLU A 212 9.52 -3.33 -16.15
CA GLU A 212 10.87 -3.92 -16.09
C GLU A 212 10.89 -5.40 -16.50
N ARG A 213 9.90 -6.16 -16.04
CA ARG A 213 9.78 -7.58 -16.40
C ARG A 213 9.46 -7.79 -17.88
N LEU A 214 8.54 -6.97 -18.41
CA LEU A 214 8.08 -7.10 -19.79
C LEU A 214 9.14 -6.62 -20.80
N PHE A 215 9.76 -5.47 -20.52
CA PHE A 215 10.58 -4.76 -21.51
C PHE A 215 12.07 -4.72 -21.15
N GLY A 216 12.42 -5.01 -19.91
CA GLY A 216 13.83 -4.94 -19.47
C GLY A 216 14.41 -3.55 -19.69
N GLN A 217 15.57 -3.50 -20.37
CA GLN A 217 16.29 -2.26 -20.72
C GLN A 217 16.05 -1.81 -22.17
N ASP A 218 15.15 -2.45 -22.90
CA ASP A 218 14.90 -2.14 -24.31
C ASP A 218 14.28 -0.75 -24.52
N MET A 219 13.62 -0.21 -23.51
CA MET A 219 12.97 1.10 -23.56
C MET A 219 13.65 2.11 -22.63
N ARG A 220 13.71 3.38 -23.07
CA ARG A 220 14.19 4.48 -22.23
C ARG A 220 13.07 4.91 -21.25
N ARG A 221 13.35 4.88 -19.95
CA ARG A 221 12.36 5.28 -18.93
C ARG A 221 12.37 6.79 -18.74
N VAL A 222 11.21 7.40 -18.87
CA VAL A 222 10.98 8.83 -18.65
C VAL A 222 10.04 8.98 -17.47
N ARG A 223 10.52 9.57 -16.38
CA ARG A 223 9.70 9.79 -15.18
C ARG A 223 8.71 10.92 -15.44
N ALA A 224 7.45 10.57 -15.55
CA ALA A 224 6.35 11.50 -15.78
C ALA A 224 5.57 11.84 -14.50
N GLY A 225 5.69 11.02 -13.44
CA GLY A 225 4.93 11.19 -12.21
C GLY A 225 3.72 10.25 -12.11
N GLY A 226 2.60 10.70 -11.55
CA GLY A 226 1.40 9.88 -11.35
C GLY A 226 0.73 9.45 -12.66
N VAL A 227 -0.21 8.49 -12.57
CA VAL A 227 -0.90 7.88 -13.73
C VAL A 227 -1.60 8.93 -14.60
N SER A 228 -2.21 9.95 -14.01
CA SER A 228 -2.86 11.05 -14.75
C SER A 228 -1.87 11.81 -15.64
N VAL A 229 -0.64 12.04 -15.15
CA VAL A 229 0.41 12.73 -15.91
C VAL A 229 0.96 11.81 -17.01
N MET A 230 1.22 10.52 -16.69
CA MET A 230 1.66 9.53 -17.68
C MET A 230 0.67 9.44 -18.85
N ARG A 231 -0.63 9.39 -18.56
CA ARG A 231 -1.71 9.39 -19.53
C ARG A 231 -1.71 10.66 -20.39
N ALA A 232 -1.72 11.84 -19.76
CA ALA A 232 -1.73 13.11 -20.46
C ALA A 232 -0.50 13.33 -21.35
N TRP A 233 0.65 12.79 -20.98
CA TRP A 233 1.87 12.84 -21.81
C TRP A 233 1.80 11.86 -22.97
N ALA A 234 1.26 10.65 -22.72
CA ALA A 234 1.06 9.66 -23.77
C ALA A 234 0.09 10.15 -24.86
N GLU A 235 -1.03 10.80 -24.47
CA GLU A 235 -1.98 11.45 -25.40
C GLU A 235 -1.31 12.48 -26.31
N ARG A 236 -0.28 13.16 -25.81
CA ARG A 236 0.51 14.16 -26.58
C ARG A 236 1.67 13.56 -27.38
N GLY A 237 1.80 12.23 -27.40
CA GLY A 237 2.87 11.55 -28.13
C GLY A 237 4.25 11.69 -27.52
N LEU A 238 4.38 12.04 -26.24
CA LEU A 238 5.67 12.16 -25.55
C LEU A 238 6.27 10.82 -25.13
N GLY A 239 5.62 9.71 -25.47
CA GLY A 239 6.05 8.35 -25.19
C GLY A 239 4.87 7.40 -25.08
N VAL A 240 5.16 6.16 -24.73
CA VAL A 240 4.16 5.13 -24.46
C VAL A 240 4.07 4.87 -22.96
N THR A 241 2.97 4.32 -22.48
CA THR A 241 2.84 4.00 -21.05
C THR A 241 2.12 2.68 -20.84
N LEU A 242 2.58 1.91 -19.83
CA LEU A 242 1.98 0.65 -19.40
C LEU A 242 1.06 0.92 -18.21
N LEU A 243 -0.24 0.75 -18.40
CA LEU A 243 -1.26 1.08 -17.39
C LEU A 243 -2.31 -0.04 -17.31
N PRO A 244 -3.06 -0.14 -16.20
CA PRO A 244 -4.28 -0.93 -16.16
C PRO A 244 -5.28 -0.45 -17.21
N ASP A 245 -6.00 -1.37 -17.83
CA ASP A 245 -7.00 -1.06 -18.85
C ASP A 245 -8.10 -0.13 -18.32
N PHE A 246 -8.55 -0.36 -17.07
CA PHE A 246 -9.54 0.51 -16.42
C PHE A 246 -9.06 1.96 -16.23
N ALA A 247 -7.75 2.19 -16.15
CA ALA A 247 -7.19 3.53 -15.94
C ALA A 247 -7.14 4.37 -17.23
N VAL A 248 -7.34 3.74 -18.38
CA VAL A 248 -7.27 4.36 -19.72
C VAL A 248 -8.50 4.06 -20.58
N SER A 249 -9.55 3.43 -20.03
CA SER A 249 -10.74 3.04 -20.76
C SER A 249 -11.40 4.23 -21.47
N ALA A 250 -11.62 5.33 -20.78
CA ALA A 250 -12.21 6.55 -21.37
C ALA A 250 -11.40 7.05 -22.58
N GLN A 251 -10.06 7.10 -22.47
CA GLN A 251 -9.18 7.56 -23.53
C GLN A 251 -9.17 6.61 -24.74
N LEU A 252 -9.31 5.31 -24.47
CA LEU A 252 -9.41 4.31 -25.54
C LEU A 252 -10.75 4.43 -26.27
N ASP A 253 -11.84 4.66 -25.54
CA ASP A 253 -13.19 4.85 -26.10
C ASP A 253 -13.31 6.16 -26.89
N GLU A 254 -12.68 7.24 -26.39
CA GLU A 254 -12.60 8.53 -27.06
C GLU A 254 -11.60 8.56 -28.21
N GLY A 255 -10.74 7.54 -28.31
CA GLY A 255 -9.71 7.46 -29.36
C GLY A 255 -8.54 8.43 -29.15
N THR A 256 -8.39 9.03 -27.96
CA THR A 256 -7.23 9.90 -27.62
C THR A 256 -5.99 9.08 -27.30
N LEU A 257 -6.15 7.83 -26.91
CA LEU A 257 -5.12 6.81 -26.82
C LEU A 257 -5.49 5.56 -27.64
N VAL A 258 -4.48 4.82 -28.07
CA VAL A 258 -4.64 3.51 -28.73
C VAL A 258 -3.82 2.45 -28.02
N ARG A 259 -4.34 1.22 -28.03
CA ARG A 259 -3.59 0.06 -27.53
C ARG A 259 -2.52 -0.35 -28.56
N LEU A 260 -1.31 -0.56 -28.11
CA LEU A 260 -0.30 -1.26 -28.89
C LEU A 260 -0.46 -2.76 -28.68
N ALA A 261 -0.36 -3.52 -29.73
CA ALA A 261 -0.57 -4.98 -29.72
C ALA A 261 0.65 -5.71 -29.12
N VAL A 262 0.86 -5.52 -27.83
CA VAL A 262 1.92 -6.15 -27.03
C VAL A 262 1.26 -7.13 -26.07
N GLU A 263 1.80 -8.33 -25.99
CA GLU A 263 1.40 -9.30 -24.97
C GLU A 263 1.86 -8.84 -23.60
N THR A 264 0.95 -8.78 -22.63
CA THR A 264 1.22 -8.33 -21.26
C THR A 264 0.76 -9.40 -20.26
N THR A 265 1.47 -9.51 -19.15
CA THR A 265 1.05 -10.37 -18.05
C THR A 265 0.09 -9.59 -17.14
N PRO A 266 -1.09 -10.12 -16.85
CA PRO A 266 -2.02 -9.47 -15.95
C PRO A 266 -1.48 -9.46 -14.51
N LEU A 267 -1.98 -8.53 -13.71
CA LEU A 267 -1.74 -8.44 -12.28
C LEU A 267 -3.00 -8.86 -11.51
N ALA A 268 -2.83 -9.21 -10.25
CA ALA A 268 -3.92 -9.37 -9.30
C ALA A 268 -4.10 -8.10 -8.49
N LEU A 269 -5.32 -7.59 -8.37
CA LEU A 269 -5.68 -6.65 -7.33
C LEU A 269 -5.82 -7.41 -6.03
N ARG A 270 -5.04 -7.03 -5.03
CA ARG A 270 -4.96 -7.69 -3.72
C ARG A 270 -5.35 -6.74 -2.61
N LEU A 271 -6.17 -7.23 -1.69
CA LEU A 271 -6.30 -6.67 -0.37
C LEU A 271 -5.30 -7.39 0.55
N VAL A 272 -4.42 -6.65 1.20
CA VAL A 272 -3.35 -7.16 2.07
C VAL A 272 -3.54 -6.63 3.47
N TRP A 273 -3.40 -7.50 4.48
CA TRP A 273 -3.49 -7.15 5.90
C TRP A 273 -2.47 -7.96 6.73
N ARG A 274 -2.38 -7.67 8.01
CA ARG A 274 -1.56 -8.51 8.91
C ARG A 274 -2.34 -9.76 9.32
N ALA A 275 -1.78 -10.94 9.08
CA ALA A 275 -2.37 -12.23 9.44
C ALA A 275 -2.68 -12.35 10.94
N ASP A 276 -1.85 -11.71 11.78
CA ASP A 276 -2.05 -11.70 13.23
C ASP A 276 -3.02 -10.61 13.73
N ARG A 277 -3.73 -9.91 12.82
CA ARG A 277 -4.69 -8.83 13.08
C ARG A 277 -5.98 -8.98 12.29
N GLU A 278 -6.33 -10.19 11.91
CA GLU A 278 -7.57 -10.46 11.15
C GLU A 278 -8.85 -10.09 11.92
N ASP A 279 -8.78 -10.06 13.24
CA ASP A 279 -9.89 -9.68 14.11
C ASP A 279 -10.14 -8.17 14.21
N VAL A 280 -9.41 -7.36 13.42
CA VAL A 280 -9.64 -5.91 13.36
C VAL A 280 -11.07 -5.64 12.90
N PRO A 281 -11.91 -4.99 13.75
CA PRO A 281 -13.29 -4.66 13.39
C PRO A 281 -13.34 -3.80 12.13
N GLY A 282 -14.22 -4.16 11.21
CA GLY A 282 -14.34 -3.53 9.91
C GLY A 282 -13.50 -4.19 8.81
N LEU A 283 -12.44 -4.93 9.11
CA LEU A 283 -11.64 -5.62 8.10
C LEU A 283 -12.44 -6.72 7.40
N ARG A 284 -13.16 -7.56 8.17
CA ARG A 284 -14.05 -8.60 7.60
C ARG A 284 -15.13 -8.01 6.72
N GLU A 285 -15.68 -6.86 7.09
CA GLU A 285 -16.70 -6.17 6.30
C GLU A 285 -16.11 -5.66 4.97
N VAL A 286 -14.88 -5.17 4.97
CA VAL A 286 -14.17 -4.83 3.74
C VAL A 286 -13.94 -6.08 2.90
N LEU A 287 -13.44 -7.17 3.50
CA LEU A 287 -13.28 -8.46 2.81
C LEU A 287 -14.58 -8.91 2.13
N TYR A 288 -15.73 -8.84 2.83
CA TYR A 288 -17.03 -9.16 2.25
C TYR A 288 -17.49 -8.14 1.20
N ALA A 289 -17.27 -6.85 1.40
CA ALA A 289 -17.65 -5.81 0.45
C ALA A 289 -16.88 -5.90 -0.86
N VAL A 290 -15.68 -6.46 -0.82
CA VAL A 290 -14.78 -6.64 -1.96
C VAL A 290 -15.02 -8.00 -2.64
N ALA A 291 -15.30 -9.06 -1.87
CA ALA A 291 -15.46 -10.43 -2.35
C ALA A 291 -16.83 -10.71 -2.99
N ASP A 292 -17.80 -9.76 -2.97
CA ASP A 292 -19.14 -9.98 -3.54
C ASP A 292 -19.13 -9.85 -5.08
N PRO A 293 -19.20 -10.98 -5.82
CA PRO A 293 -19.11 -11.00 -7.28
C PRO A 293 -20.37 -10.49 -8.00
N GLY A 294 -21.36 -10.01 -7.25
CA GLY A 294 -22.72 -9.76 -7.75
C GLY A 294 -22.90 -8.49 -8.58
N ARG A 295 -21.90 -7.65 -8.84
CA ARG A 295 -21.95 -6.58 -9.83
C ARG A 295 -20.54 -6.27 -10.35
N ARG A 296 -20.33 -6.56 -11.62
CA ARG A 296 -19.18 -6.04 -12.37
C ARG A 296 -19.05 -4.53 -12.12
N LEU A 297 -17.90 -4.08 -11.67
CA LEU A 297 -17.51 -2.67 -11.62
C LEU A 297 -17.31 -2.22 -13.07
N GLY A 298 -18.36 -1.78 -13.73
CA GLY A 298 -18.23 -1.30 -15.09
C GLY A 298 -19.56 -1.23 -15.82
N GLY A 299 -20.10 -0.08 -15.94
CA GLY A 299 -20.92 0.43 -16.98
C GLY A 299 -20.30 1.74 -17.43
#